data_b03a088642102ac56635c5e4c0b862d9
#
_entry.id   b03a088642102ac56635c5e4c0b862d9
#
_cell.length_a   1.000
_cell.length_b   1.000
_cell.length_c   1.000
_cell.angle_alpha   90.00
_cell.angle_beta   90.00
_cell.angle_gamma   90.00
#
_symmetry.space_group_name_H-M   'P 1'
#
loop_
_entity.id
_entity.type
_entity.pdbx_description
1 polymer ?
#
loop_
_entity_poly.entity_id
_entity_poly.type
_entity_poly.pdbx_seq_one_letter_code
_entity_poly.pdbx_strand_id
1 'polypeptide(L)'
;MINYIKIRLLRFLSNHFQKIEEKTIESDPNLKLGSNSSIENPKVISGAENISIGSNTSIGHSSWIAAFNSYLNQNFSPNIIIKNNVRIGNYACITAIDEIVIEDGCLFSEYVYISDHYHGVDPSTNLSPKDQPLFSKGKVFIGKNTFVGYRVTILSGVTLGRNCVIGSHSVVNKSFPDYSMIAGSPAKVIKTFNFEKNDWIDA
;
A
#
# COMPACT_ATOMS: atom_id res chain seq x y z
N MET A 1 -49.63 5.66 12.32
CA MET A 1 -49.16 6.44 11.13
C MET A 1 -47.67 6.81 11.22
N ILE A 2 -47.20 7.33 12.34
CA ILE A 2 -45.78 7.77 12.54
C ILE A 2 -44.74 6.63 12.37
N ASN A 3 -45.02 5.42 12.86
CA ASN A 3 -44.09 4.30 12.72
C ASN A 3 -43.92 3.79 11.30
N TYR A 4 -44.94 3.89 10.46
CA TYR A 4 -44.88 3.44 9.07
C TYR A 4 -44.01 4.39 8.22
N ILE A 5 -44.07 5.67 8.48
CA ILE A 5 -43.26 6.69 7.82
C ILE A 5 -41.79 6.53 8.21
N LYS A 6 -41.52 6.24 9.49
CA LYS A 6 -40.16 6.02 10.00
C LYS A 6 -39.48 4.79 9.37
N ILE A 7 -40.22 3.69 9.24
CA ILE A 7 -39.70 2.47 8.59
C ILE A 7 -39.44 2.69 7.10
N ARG A 8 -40.30 3.44 6.41
CA ARG A 8 -40.14 3.73 4.98
C ARG A 8 -38.95 4.67 4.72
N LEU A 9 -38.72 5.63 5.60
CA LEU A 9 -37.58 6.54 5.56
C LEU A 9 -36.28 5.79 5.86
N LEU A 10 -36.25 4.90 6.84
CA LEU A 10 -35.09 4.06 7.16
C LEU A 10 -34.74 3.11 6.01
N ARG A 11 -35.73 2.49 5.33
CA ARG A 11 -35.51 1.68 4.16
C ARG A 11 -35.01 2.49 2.97
N PHE A 12 -35.56 3.69 2.77
CA PHE A 12 -35.11 4.59 1.70
C PHE A 12 -33.66 5.04 1.94
N LEU A 13 -33.30 5.43 3.17
CA LEU A 13 -31.95 5.78 3.55
C LEU A 13 -31.01 4.59 3.43
N SER A 14 -31.39 3.40 3.93
CA SER A 14 -30.61 2.16 3.78
C SER A 14 -30.33 1.82 2.31
N ASN A 15 -31.35 1.86 1.45
CA ASN A 15 -31.18 1.62 0.02
C ASN A 15 -30.38 2.72 -0.70
N HIS A 16 -30.44 3.93 -0.19
CA HIS A 16 -29.65 5.05 -0.74
C HIS A 16 -28.19 4.98 -0.29
N PHE A 17 -27.95 4.61 0.96
CA PHE A 17 -26.60 4.32 1.47
C PHE A 17 -26.00 3.09 0.81
N GLN A 18 -26.73 1.97 0.60
CA GLN A 18 -26.25 0.83 -0.18
C GLN A 18 -25.91 1.19 -1.64
N LYS A 19 -26.69 2.07 -2.29
CA LYS A 19 -26.36 2.57 -3.63
C LYS A 19 -25.14 3.50 -3.68
N ILE A 20 -24.80 4.13 -2.56
CA ILE A 20 -23.58 4.96 -2.44
C ILE A 20 -22.37 4.06 -2.17
N GLU A 21 -22.55 2.93 -1.45
CA GLU A 21 -21.48 1.96 -1.19
C GLU A 21 -21.12 1.09 -2.41
N GLU A 22 -22.05 0.90 -3.36
CA GLU A 22 -21.84 0.10 -4.58
C GLU A 22 -21.32 0.88 -5.78
N LYS A 23 -20.80 2.08 -5.61
CA LYS A 23 -19.94 2.66 -6.64
C LYS A 23 -18.59 1.95 -6.61
N THR A 24 -18.59 0.68 -7.02
CA THR A 24 -17.41 0.07 -7.62
C THR A 24 -16.98 1.04 -8.71
N ILE A 25 -15.84 1.69 -8.57
CA ILE A 25 -15.28 2.46 -9.66
C ILE A 25 -15.16 1.46 -10.79
N GLU A 26 -15.92 1.66 -11.89
CA GLU A 26 -15.65 0.98 -13.14
C GLU A 26 -14.15 1.13 -13.33
N SER A 27 -13.44 0.02 -13.35
CA SER A 27 -11.98 -0.01 -13.36
C SER A 27 -11.51 0.91 -14.48
N ASP A 28 -10.67 1.88 -14.17
CA ASP A 28 -9.99 2.67 -15.20
C ASP A 28 -9.51 1.67 -16.28
N PRO A 29 -9.90 1.83 -17.55
CA PRO A 29 -9.59 0.86 -18.60
C PRO A 29 -8.09 0.64 -18.78
N ASN A 30 -7.27 1.53 -18.27
CA ASN A 30 -5.81 1.41 -18.29
C ASN A 30 -5.25 0.60 -17.10
N LEU A 31 -6.06 0.36 -16.06
CA LEU A 31 -5.63 -0.42 -14.90
C LEU A 31 -5.60 -1.92 -15.25
N LYS A 32 -4.44 -2.53 -15.11
CA LYS A 32 -4.27 -3.98 -15.31
C LYS A 32 -4.69 -4.73 -14.05
N LEU A 33 -5.89 -5.31 -14.07
CA LEU A 33 -6.44 -6.06 -12.95
C LEU A 33 -6.61 -7.53 -13.34
N GLY A 34 -5.96 -8.42 -12.59
CA GLY A 34 -6.03 -9.87 -12.78
C GLY A 34 -7.40 -10.46 -12.39
N SER A 35 -7.62 -11.72 -12.75
CA SER A 35 -8.87 -12.42 -12.45
C SER A 35 -9.12 -12.56 -10.95
N ASN A 36 -10.39 -12.49 -10.54
CA ASN A 36 -10.82 -12.57 -9.13
C ASN A 36 -10.16 -11.52 -8.21
N SER A 37 -9.82 -10.35 -8.77
CA SER A 37 -9.18 -9.26 -8.01
C SER A 37 -10.10 -8.04 -7.93
N SER A 38 -9.97 -7.27 -6.86
CA SER A 38 -10.81 -6.10 -6.59
C SER A 38 -10.07 -4.99 -5.89
N ILE A 39 -10.50 -3.75 -6.13
CA ILE A 39 -10.18 -2.59 -5.31
C ILE A 39 -11.50 -2.02 -4.83
N GLU A 40 -11.71 -2.05 -3.52
CA GLU A 40 -12.97 -1.58 -2.93
C GLU A 40 -12.95 -0.06 -2.79
N ASN A 41 -13.87 0.62 -3.45
CA ASN A 41 -14.12 2.06 -3.32
C ASN A 41 -12.84 2.90 -3.00
N PRO A 42 -11.83 2.93 -3.88
CA PRO A 42 -10.58 3.63 -3.62
C PRO A 42 -10.81 5.14 -3.52
N LYS A 43 -10.03 5.81 -2.68
CA LYS A 43 -10.02 7.27 -2.59
C LYS A 43 -9.40 7.90 -3.84
N VAL A 44 -8.31 7.32 -4.33
CA VAL A 44 -7.58 7.78 -5.52
C VAL A 44 -6.91 6.60 -6.20
N ILE A 45 -7.07 6.50 -7.53
CA ILE A 45 -6.17 5.76 -8.42
C ILE A 45 -5.66 6.78 -9.44
N SER A 46 -4.34 6.90 -9.58
CA SER A 46 -3.70 7.83 -10.52
C SER A 46 -2.52 7.17 -11.21
N GLY A 47 -2.36 7.39 -12.52
CA GLY A 47 -1.34 6.71 -13.34
C GLY A 47 -1.65 5.22 -13.51
N ALA A 48 -2.93 4.90 -13.76
CA ALA A 48 -3.45 3.52 -13.83
C ALA A 48 -2.70 2.65 -14.85
N GLU A 49 -2.23 3.24 -15.94
CA GLU A 49 -1.42 2.59 -16.98
C GLU A 49 -0.11 2.00 -16.45
N ASN A 50 0.39 2.52 -15.34
CA ASN A 50 1.62 2.08 -14.66
C ASN A 50 1.34 1.21 -13.42
N ILE A 51 0.08 0.82 -13.22
CA ILE A 51 -0.34 -0.03 -12.09
C ILE A 51 -0.78 -1.38 -12.62
N SER A 52 -0.21 -2.44 -12.08
CA SER A 52 -0.63 -3.82 -12.38
C SER A 52 -0.90 -4.60 -11.12
N ILE A 53 -2.07 -5.25 -11.10
CA ILE A 53 -2.55 -6.06 -9.98
C ILE A 53 -2.80 -7.46 -10.51
N GLY A 54 -2.16 -8.45 -9.89
CA GLY A 54 -2.29 -9.86 -10.24
C GLY A 54 -3.65 -10.46 -9.87
N SER A 55 -3.77 -11.76 -10.01
CA SER A 55 -5.01 -12.51 -9.77
C SER A 55 -5.23 -12.83 -8.29
N ASN A 56 -6.48 -12.99 -7.86
CA ASN A 56 -6.89 -13.31 -6.49
C ASN A 56 -6.36 -12.28 -5.46
N THR A 57 -6.28 -11.01 -5.86
CA THR A 57 -5.72 -9.92 -5.05
C THR A 57 -6.84 -8.95 -4.69
N SER A 58 -6.90 -8.56 -3.42
CA SER A 58 -7.91 -7.59 -2.94
C SER A 58 -7.26 -6.43 -2.21
N ILE A 59 -7.74 -5.22 -2.51
CA ILE A 59 -7.33 -3.97 -1.86
C ILE A 59 -8.58 -3.34 -1.25
N GLY A 60 -8.51 -3.04 0.05
CA GLY A 60 -9.61 -2.48 0.82
C GLY A 60 -9.97 -1.05 0.45
N HIS A 61 -11.09 -0.59 0.98
CA HIS A 61 -11.67 0.72 0.67
C HIS A 61 -10.79 1.90 1.09
N SER A 62 -11.06 3.06 0.49
CA SER A 62 -10.40 4.33 0.79
C SER A 62 -8.87 4.30 0.59
N SER A 63 -8.37 3.37 -0.21
CA SER A 63 -6.96 3.31 -0.57
C SER A 63 -6.57 4.46 -1.52
N TRP A 64 -5.32 4.90 -1.44
CA TRP A 64 -4.70 5.82 -2.38
C TRP A 64 -3.54 5.11 -3.07
N ILE A 65 -3.69 4.84 -4.37
CA ILE A 65 -2.67 4.18 -5.19
C ILE A 65 -2.33 5.13 -6.33
N ALA A 66 -1.08 5.60 -6.39
CA ALA A 66 -0.68 6.60 -7.37
C ALA A 66 0.72 6.35 -7.92
N ALA A 67 0.81 6.28 -9.25
CA ALA A 67 2.05 6.23 -10.00
C ALA A 67 2.22 7.59 -10.70
N PHE A 68 3.15 8.42 -10.21
CA PHE A 68 3.31 9.79 -10.68
C PHE A 68 4.29 9.86 -11.85
N ASN A 69 3.81 10.21 -13.03
CA ASN A 69 4.62 10.38 -14.24
C ASN A 69 5.43 11.70 -14.25
N SER A 70 5.02 12.67 -13.44
CA SER A 70 5.72 13.96 -13.35
C SER A 70 5.47 14.67 -12.03
N TYR A 71 6.42 15.52 -11.66
CA TYR A 71 6.28 16.47 -10.56
C TYR A 71 7.16 17.69 -10.83
N LEU A 72 6.57 18.90 -10.80
CA LEU A 72 7.25 20.13 -11.27
C LEU A 72 7.83 19.91 -12.68
N ASN A 73 9.13 20.06 -12.84
CA ASN A 73 9.89 19.84 -14.11
C ASN A 73 10.55 18.45 -14.20
N GLN A 74 10.24 17.55 -13.27
CA GLN A 74 10.73 16.18 -13.31
C GLN A 74 9.75 15.28 -14.06
N ASN A 75 10.26 14.37 -14.89
CA ASN A 75 9.51 13.28 -15.52
C ASN A 75 9.99 11.95 -14.96
N PHE A 76 9.06 11.04 -14.73
CA PHE A 76 9.29 9.72 -14.15
C PHE A 76 8.68 8.62 -15.02
N SER A 77 9.13 7.38 -14.80
CA SER A 77 8.56 6.18 -15.42
C SER A 77 8.20 5.18 -14.31
N PRO A 78 7.18 5.50 -13.48
CA PRO A 78 6.85 4.69 -12.32
C PRO A 78 6.25 3.35 -12.70
N ASN A 79 6.38 2.37 -11.78
CA ASN A 79 5.62 1.12 -11.82
C ASN A 79 5.15 0.74 -10.41
N ILE A 80 3.88 0.36 -10.28
CA ILE A 80 3.35 -0.31 -9.09
C ILE A 80 2.89 -1.70 -9.53
N ILE A 81 3.58 -2.73 -9.03
CA ILE A 81 3.34 -4.13 -9.37
C ILE A 81 2.92 -4.87 -8.11
N ILE A 82 1.64 -5.20 -8.01
CA ILE A 82 1.09 -6.04 -6.95
C ILE A 82 0.79 -7.39 -7.57
N LYS A 83 1.45 -8.46 -7.10
CA LYS A 83 1.32 -9.79 -7.69
C LYS A 83 0.07 -10.53 -7.21
N ASN A 84 0.10 -11.86 -7.26
CA ASN A 84 -1.08 -12.68 -7.03
C ASN A 84 -1.28 -13.01 -5.55
N ASN A 85 -2.54 -13.31 -5.18
CA ASN A 85 -2.90 -13.75 -3.82
C ASN A 85 -2.48 -12.74 -2.73
N VAL A 86 -2.48 -11.44 -3.05
CA VAL A 86 -2.15 -10.36 -2.11
C VAL A 86 -3.44 -9.81 -1.51
N ARG A 87 -3.42 -9.55 -0.20
CA ARG A 87 -4.49 -8.82 0.48
C ARG A 87 -3.95 -7.57 1.13
N ILE A 88 -4.54 -6.43 0.81
CA ILE A 88 -4.20 -5.12 1.39
C ILE A 88 -5.43 -4.58 2.11
N GLY A 89 -5.28 -4.21 3.37
CA GLY A 89 -6.35 -3.64 4.19
C GLY A 89 -6.77 -2.25 3.76
N ASN A 90 -7.77 -1.72 4.46
CA ASN A 90 -8.35 -0.40 4.19
C ASN A 90 -7.35 0.74 4.40
N TYR A 91 -7.58 1.90 3.75
CA TYR A 91 -6.81 3.12 3.91
C TYR A 91 -5.32 2.97 3.59
N ALA A 92 -4.94 2.02 2.75
CA ALA A 92 -3.57 1.89 2.29
C ALA A 92 -3.18 3.08 1.41
N CYS A 93 -1.93 3.56 1.55
CA CYS A 93 -1.35 4.57 0.70
C CYS A 93 -0.10 4.01 0.03
N ILE A 94 -0.14 3.86 -1.30
CA ILE A 94 0.95 3.30 -2.11
C ILE A 94 1.27 4.29 -3.23
N THR A 95 2.44 4.91 -3.17
CA THR A 95 2.79 5.97 -4.13
C THR A 95 4.20 5.78 -4.71
N ALA A 96 4.32 5.88 -6.03
CA ALA A 96 5.57 5.62 -6.74
C ALA A 96 5.93 6.72 -7.75
N ILE A 97 7.25 6.97 -7.89
CA ILE A 97 7.89 7.68 -9.01
C ILE A 97 8.91 6.80 -9.73
N ASP A 98 9.35 5.68 -9.13
CA ASP A 98 10.27 4.68 -9.66
C ASP A 98 9.56 3.31 -9.70
N GLU A 99 9.69 2.48 -8.68
CA GLU A 99 9.05 1.17 -8.69
C GLU A 99 8.71 0.66 -7.28
N ILE A 100 7.49 0.14 -7.15
CA ILE A 100 7.06 -0.62 -5.96
C ILE A 100 6.60 -2.00 -6.42
N VAL A 101 7.24 -3.04 -5.89
CA VAL A 101 6.86 -4.44 -6.16
C VAL A 101 6.42 -5.11 -4.87
N ILE A 102 5.21 -5.69 -4.90
CA ILE A 102 4.66 -6.53 -3.84
C ILE A 102 4.49 -7.93 -4.41
N GLU A 103 5.25 -8.88 -3.88
CA GLU A 103 5.28 -10.27 -4.32
C GLU A 103 4.04 -11.05 -3.87
N ASP A 104 3.89 -12.27 -4.42
CA ASP A 104 2.76 -13.16 -4.15
C ASP A 104 2.54 -13.46 -2.67
N GLY A 105 1.28 -13.60 -2.28
CA GLY A 105 0.87 -14.09 -0.97
C GLY A 105 1.10 -13.12 0.20
N CYS A 106 1.41 -11.87 -0.07
CA CYS A 106 1.60 -10.86 0.97
C CYS A 106 0.25 -10.47 1.61
N LEU A 107 0.30 -10.20 2.91
CA LEU A 107 -0.84 -9.74 3.70
C LEU A 107 -0.51 -8.42 4.40
N PHE A 108 -1.30 -7.39 4.14
CA PHE A 108 -1.18 -6.08 4.75
C PHE A 108 -2.40 -5.78 5.60
N SER A 109 -2.17 -5.32 6.81
CA SER A 109 -3.20 -4.72 7.64
C SER A 109 -3.62 -3.34 7.11
N GLU A 110 -4.47 -2.65 7.84
CA GLU A 110 -4.98 -1.33 7.45
C GLU A 110 -3.94 -0.20 7.68
N TYR A 111 -4.15 0.94 7.01
CA TYR A 111 -3.37 2.17 7.14
C TYR A 111 -1.87 2.00 6.83
N VAL A 112 -1.51 1.05 5.99
CA VAL A 112 -0.12 0.89 5.58
C VAL A 112 0.27 2.00 4.59
N TYR A 113 1.44 2.59 4.80
CA TYR A 113 2.04 3.58 3.92
C TYR A 113 3.29 3.00 3.24
N ILE A 114 3.33 3.05 1.91
CA ILE A 114 4.47 2.60 1.09
C ILE A 114 4.77 3.70 0.08
N SER A 115 6.00 4.22 0.10
CA SER A 115 6.42 5.20 -0.90
C SER A 115 7.89 4.99 -1.27
N ASP A 116 8.19 5.06 -2.55
CA ASP A 116 9.56 5.01 -3.07
C ASP A 116 10.20 6.40 -3.19
N HIS A 117 9.55 7.45 -2.71
CA HIS A 117 10.00 8.83 -2.83
C HIS A 117 9.61 9.69 -1.62
N TYR A 118 10.16 10.88 -1.59
CA TYR A 118 9.83 11.94 -0.63
C TYR A 118 10.05 13.32 -1.26
N HIS A 119 9.40 14.33 -0.69
CA HIS A 119 9.60 15.72 -1.10
C HIS A 119 11.00 16.22 -0.75
N GLY A 120 11.50 17.18 -1.51
CA GLY A 120 12.76 17.84 -1.20
C GLY A 120 12.73 18.53 0.15
N VAL A 121 13.86 18.47 0.84
CA VAL A 121 14.05 19.01 2.21
C VAL A 121 15.32 19.84 2.32
N ASP A 122 15.81 20.40 1.21
CA ASP A 122 17.01 21.23 1.17
C ASP A 122 16.69 22.65 1.67
N PRO A 123 17.16 23.06 2.84
CA PRO A 123 16.89 24.39 3.38
C PRO A 123 17.64 25.50 2.65
N SER A 124 18.71 25.18 1.91
CA SER A 124 19.52 26.15 1.18
C SER A 124 18.81 26.77 -0.02
N THR A 125 17.81 26.09 -0.56
CA THR A 125 17.03 26.57 -1.70
C THR A 125 16.07 27.71 -1.35
N ASN A 126 15.74 27.89 -0.10
CA ASN A 126 14.70 28.81 0.40
C ASN A 126 13.30 28.55 -0.22
N LEU A 127 13.10 27.36 -0.80
CA LEU A 127 11.83 26.89 -1.36
C LEU A 127 11.04 26.07 -0.33
N SER A 128 9.71 26.13 -0.41
CA SER A 128 8.90 25.23 0.39
C SER A 128 9.05 23.77 -0.10
N PRO A 129 8.84 22.73 0.74
CA PRO A 129 8.99 21.34 0.32
C PRO A 129 8.17 20.98 -0.93
N LYS A 130 6.98 21.56 -1.10
CA LYS A 130 6.14 21.32 -2.29
C LYS A 130 6.71 21.92 -3.59
N ASP A 131 7.61 22.89 -3.48
CA ASP A 131 8.23 23.57 -4.62
C ASP A 131 9.65 23.05 -4.89
N GLN A 132 10.09 22.04 -4.14
CA GLN A 132 11.35 21.32 -4.34
C GLN A 132 11.12 20.02 -5.12
N PRO A 133 12.16 19.51 -5.83
CA PRO A 133 12.08 18.24 -6.53
C PRO A 133 11.73 17.07 -5.60
N LEU A 134 11.11 16.01 -6.14
CA LEU A 134 11.01 14.74 -5.45
C LEU A 134 12.33 13.99 -5.50
N PHE A 135 12.63 13.27 -4.43
CA PHE A 135 13.80 12.40 -4.32
C PHE A 135 13.39 10.96 -4.02
N SER A 136 14.14 10.02 -4.60
CA SER A 136 14.03 8.59 -4.31
C SER A 136 15.39 8.05 -3.86
N LYS A 137 15.38 7.14 -2.88
CA LYS A 137 16.54 6.30 -2.53
C LYS A 137 16.57 5.00 -3.33
N GLY A 138 15.62 4.83 -4.23
CA GLY A 138 15.42 3.64 -5.04
C GLY A 138 14.10 2.94 -4.78
N LYS A 139 13.91 1.86 -5.49
CA LYS A 139 12.72 1.02 -5.52
C LYS A 139 12.37 0.45 -4.15
N VAL A 140 11.08 0.13 -3.96
CA VAL A 140 10.61 -0.65 -2.82
C VAL A 140 10.25 -2.05 -3.29
N PHE A 141 10.80 -3.06 -2.63
CA PHE A 141 10.50 -4.46 -2.91
C PHE A 141 10.04 -5.18 -1.64
N ILE A 142 8.90 -5.86 -1.74
CA ILE A 142 8.32 -6.64 -0.64
C ILE A 142 8.22 -8.09 -1.08
N GLY A 143 9.07 -8.93 -0.50
CA GLY A 143 9.21 -10.33 -0.84
C GLY A 143 7.99 -11.17 -0.47
N LYS A 144 7.87 -12.31 -1.14
CA LYS A 144 6.76 -13.25 -1.08
C LYS A 144 6.36 -13.64 0.35
N ASN A 145 5.03 -13.80 0.58
CA ASN A 145 4.46 -14.25 1.86
C ASN A 145 4.82 -13.35 3.06
N THR A 146 5.08 -12.07 2.85
CA THR A 146 5.39 -11.12 3.92
C THR A 146 4.10 -10.61 4.56
N PHE A 147 4.08 -10.55 5.88
CA PHE A 147 3.01 -9.93 6.67
C PHE A 147 3.41 -8.53 7.13
N VAL A 148 2.55 -7.56 6.87
CA VAL A 148 2.76 -6.16 7.25
C VAL A 148 1.65 -5.72 8.19
N GLY A 149 2.02 -5.40 9.42
CA GLY A 149 1.09 -5.02 10.49
C GLY A 149 0.43 -3.66 10.28
N TYR A 150 -0.49 -3.35 11.17
CA TYR A 150 -1.30 -2.13 11.16
C TYR A 150 -0.43 -0.86 11.27
N ARG A 151 -0.71 0.16 10.45
CA ARG A 151 0.00 1.45 10.41
C ARG A 151 1.52 1.33 10.22
N VAL A 152 1.97 0.35 9.48
CA VAL A 152 3.38 0.26 9.10
C VAL A 152 3.68 1.27 8.00
N THR A 153 4.85 1.89 8.10
CA THR A 153 5.41 2.78 7.08
C THR A 153 6.63 2.11 6.45
N ILE A 154 6.65 1.95 5.11
CA ILE A 154 7.78 1.42 4.34
C ILE A 154 8.30 2.53 3.43
N LEU A 155 9.56 2.89 3.60
CA LEU A 155 10.17 4.04 2.95
C LEU A 155 11.00 3.64 1.72
N SER A 156 11.34 4.65 0.94
CA SER A 156 12.14 4.57 -0.29
C SER A 156 13.44 3.77 -0.13
N GLY A 157 13.74 2.91 -1.12
CA GLY A 157 14.94 2.08 -1.18
C GLY A 157 14.91 0.82 -0.32
N VAL A 158 13.76 0.48 0.28
CA VAL A 158 13.63 -0.69 1.15
C VAL A 158 13.38 -1.95 0.33
N THR A 159 14.17 -2.98 0.61
CA THR A 159 13.92 -4.37 0.20
C THR A 159 13.62 -5.22 1.43
N LEU A 160 12.42 -5.79 1.49
CA LEU A 160 12.08 -6.85 2.44
C LEU A 160 12.18 -8.20 1.75
N GLY A 161 12.91 -9.12 2.34
CA GLY A 161 12.96 -10.50 1.88
C GLY A 161 11.61 -11.23 2.02
N ARG A 162 11.55 -12.46 1.58
CA ARG A 162 10.34 -13.30 1.71
C ARG A 162 10.09 -13.72 3.15
N ASN A 163 8.82 -14.02 3.46
CA ASN A 163 8.38 -14.50 4.77
C ASN A 163 8.81 -13.58 5.93
N CYS A 164 8.89 -12.28 5.69
CA CYS A 164 9.11 -11.31 6.74
C CYS A 164 7.81 -11.05 7.52
N VAL A 165 7.95 -10.66 8.78
CA VAL A 165 6.85 -10.21 9.66
C VAL A 165 7.18 -8.83 10.18
N ILE A 166 6.33 -7.84 9.86
CA ILE A 166 6.52 -6.46 10.28
C ILE A 166 5.48 -6.11 11.34
N GLY A 167 5.95 -5.84 12.56
CA GLY A 167 5.11 -5.46 13.68
C GLY A 167 4.38 -4.14 13.44
N SER A 168 3.17 -4.01 13.97
CA SER A 168 2.34 -2.81 13.84
C SER A 168 3.07 -1.54 14.30
N HIS A 169 2.74 -0.40 13.68
CA HIS A 169 3.33 0.92 13.96
C HIS A 169 4.84 1.01 13.72
N SER A 170 5.41 0.13 12.92
CA SER A 170 6.84 0.17 12.58
C SER A 170 7.13 1.14 11.44
N VAL A 171 8.33 1.75 11.48
CA VAL A 171 8.88 2.56 10.38
C VAL A 171 10.09 1.83 9.79
N VAL A 172 9.89 1.27 8.60
CA VAL A 172 10.90 0.49 7.87
C VAL A 172 11.67 1.44 6.95
N ASN A 173 12.90 1.79 7.32
CA ASN A 173 13.76 2.74 6.61
C ASN A 173 15.05 2.12 6.07
N LYS A 174 15.21 0.81 6.19
CA LYS A 174 16.31 0.01 5.65
C LYS A 174 15.82 -1.39 5.27
N SER A 175 16.61 -2.09 4.48
CA SER A 175 16.30 -3.45 4.01
C SER A 175 16.55 -4.51 5.08
N PHE A 176 15.81 -5.63 4.96
CA PHE A 176 15.91 -6.79 5.84
C PHE A 176 15.89 -8.08 5.02
N PRO A 177 16.69 -9.10 5.41
CA PRO A 177 16.75 -10.37 4.70
C PRO A 177 15.47 -11.20 4.89
N ASP A 178 15.39 -12.30 4.15
CA ASP A 178 14.35 -13.32 4.30
C ASP A 178 14.18 -13.74 5.77
N TYR A 179 12.95 -14.12 6.15
CA TYR A 179 12.64 -14.70 7.44
C TYR A 179 12.98 -13.81 8.64
N SER A 180 12.85 -12.50 8.47
CA SER A 180 13.05 -11.51 9.53
C SER A 180 11.72 -11.11 10.15
N MET A 181 11.63 -11.14 11.47
CA MET A 181 10.58 -10.46 12.24
C MET A 181 11.14 -9.12 12.72
N ILE A 182 10.52 -8.03 12.30
CA ILE A 182 11.01 -6.67 12.57
C ILE A 182 9.93 -5.83 13.23
N ALA A 183 10.33 -4.92 14.10
CA ALA A 183 9.41 -3.96 14.72
C ALA A 183 10.15 -2.68 15.17
N GLY A 184 9.38 -1.64 15.42
CA GLY A 184 9.84 -0.37 16.00
C GLY A 184 9.96 0.78 15.00
N SER A 185 10.29 1.98 15.51
CA SER A 185 10.51 3.20 14.74
C SER A 185 11.83 3.85 15.19
N PRO A 186 12.93 3.69 14.43
CA PRO A 186 13.07 2.88 13.22
C PRO A 186 13.02 1.36 13.51
N ALA A 187 12.56 0.58 12.54
CA ALA A 187 12.43 -0.87 12.67
C ALA A 187 13.79 -1.55 12.82
N LYS A 188 13.82 -2.57 13.70
CA LYS A 188 14.97 -3.45 13.95
C LYS A 188 14.51 -4.90 13.90
N VAL A 189 15.43 -5.82 13.62
CA VAL A 189 15.15 -7.25 13.76
C VAL A 189 14.89 -7.54 15.23
N ILE A 190 13.80 -8.24 15.52
CA ILE A 190 13.47 -8.72 16.86
C ILE A 190 13.58 -10.25 16.95
N LYS A 191 13.31 -10.94 15.80
CA LYS A 191 13.49 -12.39 15.69
C LYS A 191 13.93 -12.78 14.29
N THR A 192 14.57 -13.93 14.18
CA THR A 192 14.85 -14.62 12.90
C THR A 192 14.29 -16.04 12.97
N PHE A 193 13.84 -16.60 11.82
CA PHE A 193 13.34 -17.96 11.80
C PHE A 193 14.49 -18.97 11.74
N ASN A 194 14.51 -19.90 12.68
CA ASN A 194 15.47 -21.01 12.72
C ASN A 194 14.81 -22.28 12.19
N PHE A 195 15.28 -22.78 11.05
CA PHE A 195 14.72 -23.97 10.39
C PHE A 195 14.99 -25.28 11.12
N GLU A 196 16.08 -25.36 11.86
CA GLU A 196 16.40 -26.58 12.64
C GLU A 196 15.46 -26.72 13.84
N LYS A 197 15.14 -25.61 14.50
CA LYS A 197 14.19 -25.56 15.63
C LYS A 197 12.74 -25.42 15.19
N ASN A 198 12.51 -25.10 13.90
CA ASN A 198 11.21 -24.77 13.33
C ASN A 198 10.46 -23.69 14.14
N ASP A 199 11.19 -22.67 14.58
CA ASP A 199 10.66 -21.59 15.44
C ASP A 199 11.36 -20.24 15.21
N TRP A 200 10.71 -19.18 15.64
CA TRP A 200 11.26 -17.84 15.68
C TRP A 200 12.14 -17.65 16.92
N ILE A 201 13.41 -17.39 16.73
CA ILE A 201 14.38 -17.13 17.80
C ILE A 201 14.70 -15.63 17.90
N ASP A 202 14.96 -15.13 19.11
CA ASP A 202 15.35 -13.74 19.35
C ASP A 202 16.66 -13.41 18.64
N ALA A 203 16.74 -12.17 18.12
CA ALA A 203 17.88 -11.69 17.30
C ALA A 203 19.00 -11.09 18.17
#